data_bcfe039a13f2f06c95bec0a6d7e7b84a
#
_entry.id   bcfe039a13f2f06c95bec0a6d7e7b84a
#
_cell.length_a   1.000
_cell.length_b   1.000
_cell.length_c   1.000
_cell.angle_alpha   90.00
_cell.angle_beta   90.00
_cell.angle_gamma   90.00
#
_symmetry.space_group_name_H-M   'P 1'
#
loop_
_entity.id
_entity.type
_entity.pdbx_description
1 polymer ?
#
loop_
_entity_poly.entity_id
_entity_poly.type
_entity_poly.pdbx_seq_one_letter_code
_entity_poly.pdbx_strand_id
1 'polypeptide(L)'
;MTSPPSDQTPHQQPDTGLRADAERNRCLILSAARRLFAAEGLGVSMASVAREAGVGKATLGRRFATREELVDAVFADRMDAYADAVAEALADPDPWHGFIGYLHAVCAMQAADRGFADVLTMTFPAAKALEARRAEAYDRLLELITRAKNTGHLRDDFTHQDVVILLIANAGVVTATGDAAPDTWRRLVGHMLRSYAAPGAPIPALPEAPKPTALYRAMVRLSQADPGTAQG
;
A
#
# COMPACT_ATOMS: atom_id res chain seq x y z
N MET A 1 10.21 -54.23 -55.44
CA MET A 1 10.47 -52.83 -55.11
C MET A 1 9.52 -52.49 -53.98
N THR A 2 9.98 -52.64 -52.76
CA THR A 2 9.24 -52.41 -51.53
C THR A 2 9.74 -51.09 -50.90
N SER A 3 8.85 -50.10 -50.81
CA SER A 3 9.13 -48.84 -50.13
C SER A 3 9.16 -49.03 -48.59
N PRO A 4 10.05 -48.36 -47.87
CA PRO A 4 10.08 -48.45 -46.42
C PRO A 4 8.96 -47.57 -45.76
N PRO A 5 8.49 -47.92 -44.55
CA PRO A 5 7.47 -47.16 -43.85
C PRO A 5 8.06 -45.84 -43.27
N SER A 6 7.30 -44.79 -43.44
CA SER A 6 7.59 -43.46 -42.86
C SER A 6 7.46 -43.52 -41.34
N ASP A 7 8.56 -43.30 -40.67
CA ASP A 7 8.65 -43.11 -39.23
C ASP A 7 8.05 -41.74 -38.88
N GLN A 8 6.81 -41.71 -38.36
CA GLN A 8 6.18 -40.51 -37.81
C GLN A 8 6.50 -40.45 -36.31
N THR A 9 7.54 -39.72 -35.99
CA THR A 9 7.83 -39.33 -34.61
C THR A 9 6.73 -38.43 -34.09
N PRO A 10 6.07 -38.73 -32.96
CA PRO A 10 5.07 -37.84 -32.38
C PRO A 10 5.77 -36.62 -31.81
N HIS A 11 5.46 -35.44 -32.34
CA HIS A 11 5.81 -34.17 -31.73
C HIS A 11 5.14 -34.09 -30.35
N GLN A 12 5.95 -34.27 -29.33
CA GLN A 12 5.58 -34.02 -27.95
C GLN A 12 5.23 -32.53 -27.78
N GLN A 13 4.00 -32.23 -27.39
CA GLN A 13 3.56 -30.96 -26.79
C GLN A 13 3.60 -31.10 -25.26
N PRO A 14 4.74 -30.88 -24.57
CA PRO A 14 4.80 -31.02 -23.11
C PRO A 14 4.78 -29.72 -22.37
N ASP A 15 4.70 -28.52 -23.00
CA ASP A 15 5.05 -27.25 -22.30
C ASP A 15 3.86 -26.38 -21.93
N THR A 16 2.69 -26.54 -22.50
CA THR A 16 1.51 -25.70 -22.24
C THR A 16 0.86 -25.99 -20.88
N GLY A 17 0.82 -27.25 -20.47
CA GLY A 17 0.23 -27.64 -19.16
C GLY A 17 1.04 -27.15 -17.97
N LEU A 18 2.36 -27.32 -18.03
CA LEU A 18 3.27 -26.87 -16.97
C LEU A 18 3.28 -25.34 -16.81
N ARG A 19 3.18 -24.60 -17.91
CA ARG A 19 3.07 -23.12 -17.88
C ARG A 19 1.74 -22.68 -17.29
N ALA A 20 0.64 -23.31 -17.67
CA ALA A 20 -0.69 -23.01 -17.15
C ALA A 20 -0.79 -23.29 -15.64
N ASP A 21 -0.23 -24.41 -15.17
CA ASP A 21 -0.18 -24.73 -13.73
C ASP A 21 0.72 -23.77 -12.96
N ALA A 22 1.80 -23.35 -13.57
CA ALA A 22 2.72 -22.37 -13.04
C ALA A 22 2.05 -21.02 -12.84
N GLU A 23 1.31 -20.53 -13.82
CA GLU A 23 0.58 -19.26 -13.75
C GLU A 23 -0.59 -19.35 -12.75
N ARG A 24 -1.32 -20.46 -12.74
CA ARG A 24 -2.38 -20.71 -11.75
C ARG A 24 -1.84 -20.64 -10.32
N ASN A 25 -0.72 -21.30 -10.03
CA ASN A 25 -0.09 -21.26 -8.74
C ASN A 25 0.37 -19.84 -8.37
N ARG A 26 0.91 -19.07 -9.34
CA ARG A 26 1.28 -17.68 -9.13
C ARG A 26 0.07 -16.83 -8.73
N CYS A 27 -1.04 -16.95 -9.43
CA CYS A 27 -2.28 -16.24 -9.14
C CYS A 27 -2.84 -16.60 -7.75
N LEU A 28 -2.80 -17.90 -7.36
CA LEU A 28 -3.24 -18.35 -6.03
C LEU A 28 -2.37 -17.73 -4.93
N ILE A 29 -1.05 -17.73 -5.10
CA ILE A 29 -0.09 -17.14 -4.14
C ILE A 29 -0.35 -15.64 -3.99
N LEU A 30 -0.46 -14.90 -5.09
CA LEU A 30 -0.71 -13.46 -5.07
C LEU A 30 -2.04 -13.12 -4.40
N SER A 31 -3.12 -13.87 -4.70
CA SER A 31 -4.43 -13.67 -4.09
C SER A 31 -4.41 -13.94 -2.57
N ALA A 32 -3.74 -15.00 -2.14
CA ALA A 32 -3.56 -15.33 -0.74
C ALA A 32 -2.74 -14.26 -0.01
N ALA A 33 -1.62 -13.84 -0.60
CA ALA A 33 -0.74 -12.81 -0.04
C ALA A 33 -1.48 -11.47 0.09
N ARG A 34 -2.24 -11.05 -0.93
CA ARG A 34 -3.07 -9.82 -0.88
C ARG A 34 -4.03 -9.84 0.31
N ARG A 35 -4.78 -10.94 0.50
CA ARG A 35 -5.72 -11.06 1.63
C ARG A 35 -5.03 -10.97 2.98
N LEU A 36 -3.95 -11.73 3.16
CA LEU A 36 -3.21 -11.77 4.42
C LEU A 36 -2.55 -10.42 4.73
N PHE A 37 -1.87 -9.83 3.76
CA PHE A 37 -1.22 -8.53 3.94
C PHE A 37 -2.22 -7.40 4.21
N ALA A 38 -3.38 -7.41 3.55
CA ALA A 38 -4.43 -6.43 3.82
C ALA A 38 -5.02 -6.55 5.23
N ALA A 39 -5.15 -7.77 5.76
CA ALA A 39 -5.73 -8.03 7.07
C ALA A 39 -4.73 -7.88 8.23
N GLU A 40 -3.49 -8.37 8.04
CA GLU A 40 -2.51 -8.56 9.11
C GLU A 40 -1.25 -7.70 8.93
N GLY A 41 -1.12 -6.98 7.81
CA GLY A 41 0.09 -6.25 7.43
C GLY A 41 1.19 -7.16 6.90
N LEU A 42 2.36 -6.58 6.62
CA LEU A 42 3.47 -7.32 6.04
C LEU A 42 4.20 -8.26 7.02
N GLY A 43 3.80 -8.32 8.31
CA GLY A 43 4.36 -9.24 9.30
C GLY A 43 4.12 -10.73 9.03
N VAL A 44 3.18 -11.08 8.14
CA VAL A 44 2.78 -12.46 7.79
C VAL A 44 3.94 -13.27 7.22
N SER A 45 4.09 -14.53 7.66
CA SER A 45 5.16 -15.40 7.19
C SER A 45 4.89 -15.97 5.80
N MET A 46 5.96 -16.25 5.02
CA MET A 46 5.85 -16.97 3.74
C MET A 46 5.17 -18.34 3.90
N ALA A 47 5.33 -19.00 5.05
CA ALA A 47 4.66 -20.27 5.34
C ALA A 47 3.14 -20.10 5.49
N SER A 48 2.68 -18.99 6.09
CA SER A 48 1.25 -18.66 6.18
C SER A 48 0.67 -18.37 4.80
N VAL A 49 1.40 -17.65 3.95
CA VAL A 49 1.00 -17.41 2.56
C VAL A 49 0.88 -18.71 1.77
N ALA A 50 1.85 -19.63 1.88
CA ALA A 50 1.80 -20.92 1.19
C ALA A 50 0.59 -21.76 1.62
N ARG A 51 0.30 -21.79 2.92
CA ARG A 51 -0.86 -22.50 3.50
C ARG A 51 -2.18 -21.90 3.00
N GLU A 52 -2.31 -20.58 3.03
CA GLU A 52 -3.51 -19.87 2.55
C GLU A 52 -3.73 -20.04 1.04
N ALA A 53 -2.64 -20.10 0.27
CA ALA A 53 -2.69 -20.33 -1.17
C ALA A 53 -2.95 -21.81 -1.55
N GLY A 54 -2.91 -22.74 -0.58
CA GLY A 54 -3.04 -24.18 -0.84
C GLY A 54 -1.86 -24.76 -1.61
N VAL A 55 -0.66 -24.15 -1.54
CA VAL A 55 0.55 -24.62 -2.24
C VAL A 55 1.64 -25.04 -1.27
N GLY A 56 2.52 -25.94 -1.72
CA GLY A 56 3.71 -26.32 -0.95
C GLY A 56 4.72 -25.16 -0.81
N LYS A 57 5.44 -25.10 0.32
CA LYS A 57 6.53 -24.12 0.53
C LYS A 57 7.55 -24.08 -0.61
N ALA A 58 7.92 -25.26 -1.15
CA ALA A 58 8.84 -25.36 -2.28
C ALA A 58 8.26 -24.77 -3.58
N THR A 59 6.95 -24.86 -3.79
CA THR A 59 6.26 -24.24 -4.92
C THR A 59 6.25 -22.74 -4.81
N LEU A 60 5.97 -22.21 -3.60
CA LEU A 60 6.04 -20.78 -3.33
C LEU A 60 7.47 -20.26 -3.55
N GLY A 61 8.49 -20.91 -2.96
CA GLY A 61 9.90 -20.49 -3.10
C GLY A 61 10.43 -20.53 -4.52
N ARG A 62 9.90 -21.43 -5.39
CA ARG A 62 10.24 -21.41 -6.82
C ARG A 62 9.62 -20.26 -7.60
N ARG A 63 8.52 -19.67 -7.10
CA ARG A 63 7.82 -18.55 -7.74
C ARG A 63 8.26 -17.18 -7.22
N PHE A 64 8.59 -17.14 -5.95
CA PHE A 64 9.05 -15.95 -5.24
C PHE A 64 10.19 -16.39 -4.33
N ALA A 65 11.44 -16.16 -4.78
CA ALA A 65 12.63 -16.60 -4.06
C ALA A 65 12.78 -15.84 -2.73
N THR A 66 12.32 -14.59 -2.69
CA THR A 66 12.36 -13.75 -1.51
C THR A 66 10.96 -13.20 -1.18
N ARG A 67 10.84 -12.69 0.05
CA ARG A 67 9.64 -11.98 0.50
C ARG A 67 9.44 -10.69 -0.29
N GLU A 68 10.52 -9.99 -0.57
CA GLU A 68 10.55 -8.74 -1.30
C GLU A 68 10.02 -8.90 -2.72
N GLU A 69 10.37 -9.99 -3.41
CA GLU A 69 9.79 -10.33 -4.71
C GLU A 69 8.27 -10.55 -4.65
N LEU A 70 7.79 -11.18 -3.58
CA LEU A 70 6.36 -11.36 -3.37
C LEU A 70 5.67 -10.02 -3.08
N VAL A 71 6.26 -9.18 -2.24
CA VAL A 71 5.74 -7.83 -1.93
C VAL A 71 5.68 -6.98 -3.20
N ASP A 72 6.76 -6.97 -4.00
CA ASP A 72 6.83 -6.28 -5.30
C ASP A 72 5.65 -6.68 -6.21
N ALA A 73 5.44 -7.99 -6.36
CA ALA A 73 4.39 -8.52 -7.23
C ALA A 73 2.96 -8.29 -6.69
N VAL A 74 2.79 -8.29 -5.35
CA VAL A 74 1.48 -8.06 -4.73
C VAL A 74 1.05 -6.60 -4.83
N PHE A 75 1.98 -5.66 -4.65
CA PHE A 75 1.68 -4.24 -4.56
C PHE A 75 1.97 -3.45 -5.83
N ALA A 76 2.36 -4.09 -6.93
CA ALA A 76 2.63 -3.42 -8.19
C ALA A 76 1.49 -2.46 -8.60
N ASP A 77 0.25 -2.97 -8.69
CA ASP A 77 -0.93 -2.18 -9.09
C ASP A 77 -1.22 -1.04 -8.10
N ARG A 78 -0.93 -1.24 -6.79
CA ARG A 78 -1.10 -0.21 -5.76
C ARG A 78 -0.04 0.88 -5.85
N MET A 79 1.19 0.50 -6.19
CA MET A 79 2.26 1.47 -6.43
C MET A 79 2.01 2.28 -7.71
N ASP A 80 1.42 1.66 -8.73
CA ASP A 80 0.99 2.38 -9.93
C ASP A 80 -0.12 3.40 -9.57
N ALA A 81 -1.14 2.99 -8.80
CA ALA A 81 -2.17 3.92 -8.31
C ALA A 81 -1.62 5.04 -7.40
N TYR A 82 -0.57 4.76 -6.62
CA TYR A 82 0.12 5.78 -5.83
C TYR A 82 0.86 6.80 -6.72
N ALA A 83 1.52 6.34 -7.78
CA ALA A 83 2.16 7.20 -8.77
C ALA A 83 1.13 8.01 -9.57
N ASP A 84 -0.02 7.41 -9.92
CA ASP A 84 -1.12 8.10 -10.58
C ASP A 84 -1.70 9.22 -9.70
N ALA A 85 -1.84 8.99 -8.40
CA ALA A 85 -2.36 10.00 -7.48
C ALA A 85 -1.53 11.30 -7.46
N VAL A 86 -0.21 11.20 -7.53
CA VAL A 86 0.64 12.40 -7.62
C VAL A 86 0.59 13.02 -9.03
N ALA A 87 0.44 12.21 -10.07
CA ALA A 87 0.28 12.71 -11.43
C ALA A 87 -1.04 13.47 -11.60
N GLU A 88 -2.15 12.96 -11.09
CA GLU A 88 -3.45 13.64 -11.06
C GLU A 88 -3.38 14.96 -10.28
N ALA A 89 -2.72 14.96 -9.13
CA ALA A 89 -2.53 16.17 -8.33
C ALA A 89 -1.71 17.24 -9.06
N LEU A 90 -0.69 16.84 -9.83
CA LEU A 90 0.11 17.75 -10.66
C LEU A 90 -0.66 18.29 -11.88
N ALA A 91 -1.66 17.54 -12.36
CA ALA A 91 -2.55 17.94 -13.45
C ALA A 91 -3.67 18.90 -12.99
N ASP A 92 -3.90 19.03 -11.68
CA ASP A 92 -4.90 19.95 -11.14
C ASP A 92 -4.51 21.41 -11.46
N PRO A 93 -5.41 22.21 -12.04
CA PRO A 93 -5.14 23.61 -12.33
C PRO A 93 -4.91 24.46 -11.06
N ASP A 94 -5.40 24.04 -9.90
CA ASP A 94 -5.10 24.62 -8.59
C ASP A 94 -4.10 23.73 -7.84
N PRO A 95 -2.81 24.11 -7.75
CA PRO A 95 -1.80 23.29 -7.09
C PRO A 95 -2.07 23.01 -5.60
N TRP A 96 -2.74 23.94 -4.91
CA TRP A 96 -3.12 23.73 -3.51
C TRP A 96 -4.23 22.70 -3.39
N HIS A 97 -5.25 22.78 -4.24
CA HIS A 97 -6.31 21.76 -4.32
C HIS A 97 -5.72 20.38 -4.67
N GLY A 98 -4.83 20.31 -5.67
CA GLY A 98 -4.12 19.09 -6.03
C GLY A 98 -3.33 18.50 -4.85
N PHE A 99 -2.60 19.32 -4.10
CA PHE A 99 -1.85 18.88 -2.91
C PHE A 99 -2.78 18.30 -1.83
N ILE A 100 -3.90 18.97 -1.54
CA ILE A 100 -4.93 18.46 -0.61
C ILE A 100 -5.46 17.11 -1.09
N GLY A 101 -5.82 17.02 -2.38
CA GLY A 101 -6.33 15.80 -3.01
C GLY A 101 -5.36 14.63 -2.90
N TYR A 102 -4.08 14.88 -3.17
CA TYR A 102 -3.01 13.88 -3.03
C TYR A 102 -2.92 13.32 -1.61
N LEU A 103 -2.85 14.19 -0.59
CA LEU A 103 -2.77 13.72 0.80
C LEU A 103 -3.98 12.88 1.21
N HIS A 104 -5.19 13.28 0.78
CA HIS A 104 -6.39 12.50 1.01
C HIS A 104 -6.36 11.15 0.28
N ALA A 105 -5.93 11.10 -0.98
CA ALA A 105 -5.87 9.88 -1.77
C ALA A 105 -4.89 8.86 -1.16
N VAL A 106 -3.68 9.28 -0.80
CA VAL A 106 -2.66 8.39 -0.23
C VAL A 106 -3.06 7.88 1.15
N CYS A 107 -3.61 8.75 2.01
CA CYS A 107 -4.13 8.32 3.32
C CYS A 107 -5.34 7.38 3.20
N ALA A 108 -6.19 7.55 2.18
CA ALA A 108 -7.28 6.63 1.88
C ALA A 108 -6.78 5.26 1.42
N MET A 109 -5.71 5.22 0.60
CA MET A 109 -5.07 3.96 0.19
C MET A 109 -4.54 3.18 1.39
N GLN A 110 -3.92 3.85 2.37
CA GLN A 110 -3.49 3.23 3.63
C GLN A 110 -4.67 2.70 4.45
N ALA A 111 -5.76 3.46 4.51
CA ALA A 111 -6.95 3.06 5.26
C ALA A 111 -7.65 1.83 4.65
N ALA A 112 -7.55 1.66 3.34
CA ALA A 112 -8.15 0.54 2.61
C ALA A 112 -7.30 -0.75 2.67
N ASP A 113 -5.98 -0.65 2.94
CA ASP A 113 -5.07 -1.79 2.85
C ASP A 113 -3.89 -1.62 3.84
N ARG A 114 -3.89 -2.42 4.91
CA ARG A 114 -2.83 -2.39 5.95
C ARG A 114 -1.46 -2.77 5.39
N GLY A 115 -1.42 -3.75 4.49
CA GLY A 115 -0.16 -4.15 3.85
C GLY A 115 0.42 -3.02 3.01
N PHE A 116 -0.43 -2.24 2.34
CA PHE A 116 0.00 -1.07 1.60
C PHE A 116 0.43 0.09 2.53
N ALA A 117 -0.23 0.24 3.69
CA ALA A 117 0.24 1.18 4.71
C ALA A 117 1.68 0.85 5.16
N ASP A 118 1.98 -0.44 5.39
CA ASP A 118 3.34 -0.90 5.69
C ASP A 118 4.30 -0.61 4.52
N VAL A 119 3.88 -0.87 3.26
CA VAL A 119 4.69 -0.56 2.07
C VAL A 119 5.07 0.91 2.01
N LEU A 120 4.18 1.84 2.34
CA LEU A 120 4.47 3.28 2.30
C LEU A 120 5.32 3.78 3.46
N THR A 121 5.37 3.06 4.59
CA THR A 121 6.06 3.49 5.82
C THR A 121 7.33 2.70 6.13
N MET A 122 7.57 1.59 5.42
CA MET A 122 8.76 0.73 5.58
C MET A 122 9.65 0.81 4.33
N THR A 123 10.89 0.32 4.44
CA THR A 123 11.82 0.23 3.32
C THR A 123 12.04 -1.22 2.90
N PHE A 124 12.15 -1.45 1.58
CA PHE A 124 12.34 -2.78 0.98
C PHE A 124 13.50 -2.76 -0.02
N PRO A 125 14.76 -2.63 0.42
CA PRO A 125 15.90 -2.40 -0.48
C PRO A 125 16.10 -3.49 -1.55
N ALA A 126 15.60 -4.71 -1.31
CA ALA A 126 15.66 -5.80 -2.27
C ALA A 126 14.48 -5.79 -3.27
N ALA A 127 13.38 -5.08 -2.99
CA ALA A 127 12.24 -4.90 -3.90
C ALA A 127 12.52 -3.76 -4.90
N LYS A 128 13.41 -4.01 -5.86
CA LYS A 128 13.95 -2.97 -6.75
C LYS A 128 12.90 -2.23 -7.56
N ALA A 129 11.87 -2.93 -8.06
CA ALA A 129 10.82 -2.32 -8.86
C ALA A 129 9.93 -1.39 -8.00
N LEU A 130 9.61 -1.81 -6.77
CA LEU A 130 8.87 -1.00 -5.80
C LEU A 130 9.66 0.26 -5.42
N GLU A 131 10.95 0.12 -5.10
CA GLU A 131 11.78 1.25 -4.74
C GLU A 131 12.01 2.22 -5.91
N ALA A 132 12.09 1.73 -7.15
CA ALA A 132 12.16 2.59 -8.34
C ALA A 132 10.87 3.41 -8.54
N ARG A 133 9.69 2.79 -8.41
CA ARG A 133 8.40 3.50 -8.45
C ARG A 133 8.26 4.52 -7.33
N ARG A 134 8.75 4.17 -6.14
CA ARG A 134 8.75 5.09 -4.99
C ARG A 134 9.63 6.31 -5.26
N ALA A 135 10.82 6.12 -5.82
CA ALA A 135 11.72 7.22 -6.16
C ALA A 135 11.10 8.16 -7.21
N GLU A 136 10.47 7.62 -8.25
CA GLU A 136 9.76 8.43 -9.24
C GLU A 136 8.60 9.23 -8.64
N ALA A 137 7.77 8.59 -7.79
CA ALA A 137 6.69 9.27 -7.10
C ALA A 137 7.20 10.34 -6.13
N TYR A 138 8.37 10.13 -5.52
CA TYR A 138 9.02 11.09 -4.64
C TYR A 138 9.43 12.37 -5.37
N ASP A 139 10.07 12.27 -6.54
CA ASP A 139 10.46 13.44 -7.33
C ASP A 139 9.23 14.27 -7.73
N ARG A 140 8.15 13.61 -8.14
CA ARG A 140 6.88 14.28 -8.45
C ARG A 140 6.23 14.92 -7.22
N LEU A 141 6.34 14.30 -6.05
CA LEU A 141 5.87 14.89 -4.80
C LEU A 141 6.62 16.18 -4.45
N LEU A 142 7.94 16.22 -4.65
CA LEU A 142 8.73 17.45 -4.45
C LEU A 142 8.27 18.57 -5.39
N GLU A 143 7.94 18.25 -6.64
CA GLU A 143 7.36 19.20 -7.58
C GLU A 143 6.00 19.72 -7.10
N LEU A 144 5.11 18.81 -6.64
CA LEU A 144 3.78 19.16 -6.12
C LEU A 144 3.89 20.10 -4.91
N ILE A 145 4.78 19.80 -3.96
CA ILE A 145 5.04 20.64 -2.79
C ILE A 145 5.51 22.03 -3.24
N THR A 146 6.43 22.09 -4.20
CA THR A 146 6.96 23.36 -4.73
C THR A 146 5.85 24.19 -5.38
N ARG A 147 5.00 23.58 -6.18
CA ARG A 147 3.85 24.25 -6.81
C ARG A 147 2.86 24.76 -5.78
N ALA A 148 2.52 23.94 -4.76
CA ALA A 148 1.61 24.34 -3.69
C ALA A 148 2.17 25.52 -2.85
N LYS A 149 3.48 25.53 -2.55
CA LYS A 149 4.13 26.68 -1.89
C LYS A 149 4.05 27.96 -2.73
N ASN A 150 4.27 27.85 -4.03
CA ASN A 150 4.23 29.00 -4.94
C ASN A 150 2.84 29.66 -5.02
N THR A 151 1.76 28.99 -4.61
CA THR A 151 0.44 29.61 -4.47
C THR A 151 0.34 30.52 -3.22
N GLY A 152 1.27 30.39 -2.28
CA GLY A 152 1.21 31.05 -0.95
C GLY A 152 0.22 30.36 0.02
N HIS A 153 -0.37 29.19 -0.35
CA HIS A 153 -1.33 28.49 0.47
C HIS A 153 -0.71 27.39 1.34
N LEU A 154 0.41 26.79 0.91
CA LEU A 154 1.22 25.87 1.72
C LEU A 154 2.31 26.67 2.45
N ARG A 155 2.53 26.41 3.72
CA ARG A 155 3.56 27.06 4.55
C ARG A 155 4.96 26.84 3.96
N ASP A 156 5.82 27.84 4.03
CA ASP A 156 7.19 27.80 3.48
C ASP A 156 8.08 26.78 4.21
N ASP A 157 7.85 26.56 5.50
CA ASP A 157 8.60 25.61 6.32
C ASP A 157 8.14 24.14 6.16
N PHE A 158 7.07 23.88 5.39
CA PHE A 158 6.61 22.52 5.07
C PHE A 158 7.67 21.78 4.24
N THR A 159 7.89 20.51 4.55
CA THR A 159 8.85 19.66 3.85
C THR A 159 8.23 18.31 3.50
N HIS A 160 8.90 17.52 2.65
CA HIS A 160 8.42 16.17 2.32
C HIS A 160 8.41 15.24 3.55
N GLN A 161 9.25 15.51 4.56
CA GLN A 161 9.25 14.77 5.83
C GLN A 161 7.90 14.88 6.55
N ASP A 162 7.19 16.01 6.41
CA ASP A 162 5.87 16.20 6.99
C ASP A 162 4.84 15.25 6.37
N VAL A 163 4.99 14.93 5.08
CA VAL A 163 4.18 13.88 4.43
C VAL A 163 4.50 12.50 5.02
N VAL A 164 5.77 12.17 5.21
CA VAL A 164 6.18 10.88 5.82
C VAL A 164 5.63 10.76 7.25
N ILE A 165 5.74 11.83 8.04
CA ILE A 165 5.18 11.90 9.41
C ILE A 165 3.66 11.69 9.37
N LEU A 166 2.96 12.35 8.45
CA LEU A 166 1.52 12.15 8.27
C LEU A 166 1.18 10.70 7.95
N LEU A 167 1.92 10.06 7.02
CA LEU A 167 1.66 8.69 6.62
C LEU A 167 1.89 7.70 7.78
N ILE A 168 2.94 7.89 8.58
CA ILE A 168 3.19 7.09 9.79
C ILE A 168 2.07 7.27 10.80
N ALA A 169 1.66 8.50 11.07
CA ALA A 169 0.57 8.81 11.99
C ALA A 169 -0.76 8.23 11.50
N ASN A 170 -1.04 8.35 10.20
CA ASN A 170 -2.25 7.83 9.58
C ASN A 170 -2.32 6.29 9.67
N ALA A 171 -1.24 5.59 9.34
CA ALA A 171 -1.14 4.13 9.50
C ALA A 171 -1.39 3.71 10.97
N GLY A 172 -0.83 4.44 11.93
CA GLY A 172 -1.07 4.24 13.36
C GLY A 172 -2.54 4.44 13.74
N VAL A 173 -3.17 5.51 13.29
CA VAL A 173 -4.60 5.78 13.56
C VAL A 173 -5.49 4.72 12.92
N VAL A 174 -5.25 4.35 11.66
CA VAL A 174 -6.00 3.29 10.96
C VAL A 174 -5.90 1.97 11.72
N THR A 175 -4.69 1.58 12.13
CA THR A 175 -4.47 0.35 12.91
C THR A 175 -5.17 0.41 14.27
N ALA A 176 -5.06 1.52 14.97
CA ALA A 176 -5.62 1.70 16.30
C ALA A 176 -7.15 1.74 16.31
N THR A 177 -7.76 2.40 15.33
CA THR A 177 -9.22 2.57 15.30
C THR A 177 -9.95 1.41 14.60
N GLY A 178 -9.33 0.79 13.59
CA GLY A 178 -9.85 -0.38 12.88
C GLY A 178 -11.33 -0.22 12.50
N ASP A 179 -12.10 -1.31 12.61
CA ASP A 179 -13.53 -1.31 12.28
C ASP A 179 -14.41 -0.53 13.28
N ALA A 180 -13.86 -0.17 14.46
CA ALA A 180 -14.62 0.55 15.46
C ALA A 180 -14.93 2.00 15.06
N ALA A 181 -13.96 2.63 14.40
CA ALA A 181 -14.06 4.00 13.91
C ALA A 181 -13.24 4.19 12.61
N PRO A 182 -13.66 3.56 11.49
CA PRO A 182 -12.85 3.42 10.28
C PRO A 182 -12.53 4.75 9.60
N ASP A 183 -13.34 5.79 9.79
CA ASP A 183 -13.15 7.11 9.17
C ASP A 183 -12.34 8.10 10.03
N THR A 184 -11.81 7.67 11.17
CA THR A 184 -11.03 8.56 12.08
C THR A 184 -9.83 9.20 11.37
N TRP A 185 -9.21 8.49 10.44
CA TRP A 185 -8.09 8.98 9.65
C TRP A 185 -8.42 10.26 8.86
N ARG A 186 -9.66 10.40 8.36
CA ARG A 186 -10.09 11.60 7.61
C ARG A 186 -10.00 12.86 8.48
N ARG A 187 -10.34 12.70 9.76
CA ARG A 187 -10.26 13.81 10.71
C ARG A 187 -8.81 14.15 11.05
N LEU A 188 -7.93 13.15 11.21
CA LEU A 188 -6.50 13.37 11.34
C LEU A 188 -5.96 14.18 10.16
N VAL A 189 -6.21 13.74 8.92
CA VAL A 189 -5.78 14.44 7.70
C VAL A 189 -6.32 15.87 7.68
N GLY A 190 -7.60 16.09 8.04
CA GLY A 190 -8.20 17.42 8.13
C GLY A 190 -7.51 18.32 9.13
N HIS A 191 -7.06 17.82 10.28
CA HIS A 191 -6.28 18.60 11.25
C HIS A 191 -4.87 18.91 10.72
N MET A 192 -4.22 17.94 10.10
CA MET A 192 -2.86 18.11 9.53
C MET A 192 -2.88 19.14 8.39
N LEU A 193 -3.86 19.07 7.49
CA LEU A 193 -4.03 20.08 6.43
C LEU A 193 -4.17 21.50 6.99
N ARG A 194 -4.89 21.67 8.09
CA ARG A 194 -5.01 22.95 8.77
C ARG A 194 -3.68 23.46 9.33
N SER A 195 -2.84 22.54 9.83
CA SER A 195 -1.51 22.89 10.34
C SER A 195 -0.51 23.21 9.23
N TYR A 196 -0.69 22.63 8.03
CA TYR A 196 0.17 22.85 6.87
C TYR A 196 -0.20 24.11 6.08
N ALA A 197 -1.46 24.54 6.16
CA ALA A 197 -1.95 25.70 5.47
C ALA A 197 -1.32 27.01 5.97
N ALA A 198 -0.93 27.88 5.04
CA ALA A 198 -0.52 29.24 5.35
C ALA A 198 -1.73 30.06 5.85
N PRO A 199 -1.52 31.17 6.60
CA PRO A 199 -2.61 32.04 7.04
C PRO A 199 -3.47 32.53 5.86
N GLY A 200 -4.80 32.31 5.97
CA GLY A 200 -5.75 32.72 4.93
C GLY A 200 -5.92 31.75 3.77
N ALA A 201 -5.19 30.64 3.73
CA ALA A 201 -5.37 29.61 2.72
C ALA A 201 -6.77 28.95 2.81
N PRO A 202 -7.42 28.65 1.68
CA PRO A 202 -8.69 27.91 1.69
C PRO A 202 -8.42 26.46 2.13
N ILE A 203 -9.14 26.00 3.16
CA ILE A 203 -9.03 24.64 3.66
C ILE A 203 -10.41 23.98 3.72
N PRO A 204 -10.50 22.66 3.41
CA PRO A 204 -11.75 21.92 3.51
C PRO A 204 -12.33 21.95 4.93
N ALA A 205 -13.65 21.80 5.02
CA ALA A 205 -14.32 21.60 6.30
C ALA A 205 -13.73 20.39 7.03
N LEU A 206 -13.56 20.53 8.35
CA LEU A 206 -13.07 19.42 9.15
C LEU A 206 -14.12 18.30 9.20
N PRO A 207 -13.76 17.06 8.85
CA PRO A 207 -14.67 15.92 8.96
C PRO A 207 -15.24 15.76 10.37
N GLU A 208 -16.44 15.20 10.48
CA GLU A 208 -17.08 14.98 11.78
C GLU A 208 -16.19 14.15 12.73
N ALA A 209 -16.30 14.43 14.02
CA ALA A 209 -15.60 13.67 15.04
C ALA A 209 -16.21 12.25 15.14
N PRO A 210 -15.38 11.21 15.30
CA PRO A 210 -15.88 9.88 15.60
C PRO A 210 -16.74 9.89 16.86
N LYS A 211 -17.77 9.05 16.90
CA LYS A 211 -18.62 8.94 18.11
C LYS A 211 -17.76 8.50 19.30
N PRO A 212 -17.96 9.11 20.50
CA PRO A 212 -17.18 8.75 21.69
C PRO A 212 -17.18 7.25 22.00
N THR A 213 -18.32 6.57 21.82
CA THR A 213 -18.46 5.12 21.99
C THR A 213 -17.65 4.31 20.99
N ALA A 214 -17.41 4.82 19.79
CA ALA A 214 -16.59 4.16 18.78
C ALA A 214 -15.11 4.26 19.15
N LEU A 215 -14.64 5.42 19.55
CA LEU A 215 -13.26 5.58 20.03
C LEU A 215 -13.00 4.78 21.31
N TYR A 216 -13.94 4.76 22.25
CA TYR A 216 -13.81 3.93 23.45
C TYR A 216 -13.63 2.44 23.11
N ARG A 217 -14.41 1.91 22.16
CA ARG A 217 -14.24 0.52 21.68
C ARG A 217 -12.86 0.29 21.04
N ALA A 218 -12.33 1.27 20.31
CA ALA A 218 -10.98 1.20 19.75
C ALA A 218 -9.92 1.13 20.88
N MET A 219 -10.03 1.99 21.89
CA MET A 219 -9.12 2.02 23.05
C MET A 219 -9.14 0.70 23.84
N VAL A 220 -10.32 0.11 24.06
CA VAL A 220 -10.45 -1.19 24.73
C VAL A 220 -9.73 -2.29 23.93
N ARG A 221 -9.85 -2.30 22.60
CA ARG A 221 -9.13 -3.27 21.76
C ARG A 221 -7.62 -3.10 21.81
N LEU A 222 -7.12 -1.89 21.81
CA LEU A 222 -5.68 -1.61 21.96
C LEU A 222 -5.13 -2.15 23.27
N SER A 223 -5.85 -1.98 24.39
CA SER A 223 -5.42 -2.50 25.69
C SER A 223 -5.45 -4.03 25.78
N GLN A 224 -6.24 -4.71 24.94
CA GLN A 224 -6.31 -6.17 24.88
C GLN A 224 -5.29 -6.79 23.92
N ALA A 225 -4.80 -6.01 22.94
CA ALA A 225 -3.81 -6.46 21.95
C ALA A 225 -2.37 -6.43 22.50
N ASP A 226 -2.11 -5.73 23.62
CA ASP A 226 -0.79 -5.64 24.28
C ASP A 226 -0.83 -6.34 25.66
N PRO A 227 -0.77 -7.70 25.73
CA PRO A 227 -0.80 -8.42 27.00
C PRO A 227 0.51 -8.29 27.82
N GLY A 228 1.51 -7.54 27.32
CA GLY A 228 2.84 -7.47 27.93
C GLY A 228 3.04 -6.47 29.06
N THR A 229 2.11 -5.54 29.32
CA THR A 229 2.26 -4.46 30.32
C THR A 229 1.49 -4.67 31.64
N ALA A 230 0.79 -5.79 31.81
CA ALA A 230 -0.01 -6.07 33.03
C ALA A 230 0.70 -6.94 34.08
N GLN A 231 2.01 -7.14 34.01
CA GLN A 231 2.81 -7.83 35.04
C GLN A 231 4.09 -7.04 35.31
N GLY A 232 3.99 -6.03 36.10
CA GLY A 232 5.09 -5.27 36.68
C GLY A 232 4.60 -4.61 37.94
#